data_3de339bf936c2aea018b8073545a715a
#
_entry.id   3de339bf936c2aea018b8073545a715a
#
_cell.length_a   1.000
_cell.length_b   1.000
_cell.length_c   1.000
_cell.angle_alpha   90.00
_cell.angle_beta   90.00
_cell.angle_gamma   90.00
#
_symmetry.space_group_name_H-M   'P 1'
#
loop_
_entity.id
_entity.type
_entity.pdbx_description
1 polymer ?
#
loop_
_entity_poly.entity_id
_entity_poly.type
_entity_poly.pdbx_seq_one_letter_code
_entity_poly.pdbx_strand_id
1 'polypeptide(L)'
;MTKVPGDTLAPCVAKRGVVDIGSGALYPSHDGLYVATSSGVTNITAGLFTLDEWQLMKPETFKAGFQAGAYYAMHDTADQPRMFMIHTKESDSVLEYNEQVDTLYSNPWDGRLYVGKGNKISKWDTDDAKRYTLSWTSKEYQFGRAINLSAAQVQARWDDVGGYDTSIQDANAALLADVRNVNGEIGTFEVGVYEIASSALLPIPDQTVPSVQFTLIRNGLPVFTTKVDSSKPFRLPGDEKSDLYALQISSTIPVFSINAAQGMAELKQAQV
;
A
#
# COMPACT_ATOMS: atom_id res chain seq x y z
N MET A 1 -23.91 -21.94 26.72
CA MET A 1 -22.54 -21.72 26.27
C MET A 1 -21.99 -23.04 25.74
N THR A 2 -21.86 -23.19 24.45
CA THR A 2 -21.34 -24.42 23.82
C THR A 2 -19.82 -24.34 23.84
N LYS A 3 -19.16 -25.31 24.46
CA LYS A 3 -17.70 -25.38 24.50
C LYS A 3 -17.21 -25.73 23.08
N VAL A 4 -16.35 -24.88 22.52
CA VAL A 4 -15.70 -25.17 21.23
C VAL A 4 -14.72 -26.34 21.45
N PRO A 5 -14.83 -27.43 20.67
CA PRO A 5 -13.88 -28.52 20.78
C PRO A 5 -12.53 -28.06 20.20
N GLY A 6 -11.47 -28.15 20.97
CA GLY A 6 -10.12 -27.86 20.51
C GLY A 6 -9.12 -28.15 21.60
N ASP A 7 -8.14 -28.98 21.31
CA ASP A 7 -7.06 -29.36 22.23
C ASP A 7 -6.00 -28.23 22.40
N THR A 8 -6.11 -27.15 21.68
CA THR A 8 -5.13 -26.07 21.74
C THR A 8 -5.67 -24.97 22.66
N LEU A 9 -5.12 -24.90 23.84
CA LEU A 9 -5.35 -23.82 24.81
C LEU A 9 -4.54 -22.58 24.33
N ALA A 10 -5.04 -21.89 23.32
CA ALA A 10 -4.51 -20.58 22.93
C ALA A 10 -5.33 -19.51 23.67
N PRO A 11 -4.84 -18.94 24.78
CA PRO A 11 -5.60 -17.94 25.53
C PRO A 11 -5.67 -16.64 24.76
N CYS A 12 -6.82 -15.98 24.80
CA CYS A 12 -6.95 -14.61 24.30
C CYS A 12 -6.21 -13.66 25.26
N VAL A 13 -5.22 -12.92 24.75
CA VAL A 13 -4.40 -12.01 25.56
C VAL A 13 -4.87 -10.56 25.51
N ALA A 14 -5.65 -10.16 24.50
CA ALA A 14 -6.19 -8.82 24.37
C ALA A 14 -7.69 -8.82 24.11
N LYS A 15 -8.47 -8.35 25.08
CA LYS A 15 -9.93 -8.23 24.93
C LYS A 15 -10.34 -7.32 23.77
N ARG A 16 -9.59 -6.23 23.54
CA ARG A 16 -9.86 -5.27 22.45
C ARG A 16 -9.34 -5.75 21.09
N GLY A 17 -8.55 -6.81 21.07
CA GLY A 17 -8.07 -7.48 19.87
C GLY A 17 -9.03 -8.53 19.33
N VAL A 18 -10.15 -8.80 20.02
CA VAL A 18 -11.16 -9.77 19.56
C VAL A 18 -12.08 -9.12 18.55
N VAL A 19 -12.26 -9.77 17.40
CA VAL A 19 -13.14 -9.32 16.32
C VAL A 19 -14.08 -10.44 15.89
N ASP A 20 -15.34 -10.11 15.67
CA ASP A 20 -16.33 -10.99 15.09
C ASP A 20 -16.17 -10.99 13.55
N ILE A 21 -16.08 -12.18 12.95
CA ILE A 21 -16.00 -12.37 11.49
C ILE A 21 -17.28 -13.00 10.91
N GLY A 22 -18.34 -13.04 11.69
CA GLY A 22 -19.63 -13.63 11.31
C GLY A 22 -19.69 -15.16 11.42
N SER A 23 -18.67 -15.88 10.98
CA SER A 23 -18.53 -17.32 11.10
C SER A 23 -17.76 -17.78 12.33
N GLY A 24 -17.24 -16.84 13.12
CA GLY A 24 -16.41 -17.09 14.28
C GLY A 24 -15.77 -15.80 14.80
N ALA A 25 -14.72 -15.93 15.58
CA ALA A 25 -14.00 -14.81 16.14
C ALA A 25 -12.49 -14.93 15.90
N LEU A 26 -11.86 -13.80 15.60
CA LEU A 26 -10.41 -13.66 15.58
C LEU A 26 -9.96 -13.09 16.94
N TYR A 27 -8.86 -13.59 17.45
CA TYR A 27 -8.28 -13.08 18.69
C TYR A 27 -6.77 -13.31 18.74
N PRO A 28 -6.01 -12.37 19.33
CA PRO A 28 -4.58 -12.53 19.55
C PRO A 28 -4.31 -13.43 20.76
N SER A 29 -3.31 -14.30 20.60
CA SER A 29 -2.73 -15.12 21.65
C SER A 29 -1.24 -14.78 21.83
N HIS A 30 -0.57 -15.46 22.73
CA HIS A 30 0.86 -15.26 23.01
C HIS A 30 1.77 -15.58 21.81
N ASP A 31 1.33 -16.47 20.91
CA ASP A 31 2.12 -17.07 19.83
C ASP A 31 1.53 -16.84 18.44
N GLY A 32 0.49 -16.01 18.31
CA GLY A 32 -0.11 -15.70 17.04
C GLY A 32 -1.54 -15.20 17.11
N LEU A 33 -2.13 -14.98 15.93
CA LEU A 33 -3.53 -14.65 15.74
C LEU A 33 -4.33 -15.93 15.47
N TYR A 34 -5.36 -16.14 16.24
CA TYR A 34 -6.20 -17.34 16.16
C TYR A 34 -7.59 -17.01 15.64
N VAL A 35 -8.11 -17.91 14.84
CA VAL A 35 -9.53 -17.94 14.46
C VAL A 35 -10.22 -19.07 15.21
N ALA A 36 -11.28 -18.75 15.93
CA ALA A 36 -12.18 -19.70 16.54
C ALA A 36 -13.48 -19.78 15.75
N THR A 37 -13.78 -20.96 15.24
CA THR A 37 -15.03 -21.26 14.51
C THR A 37 -15.75 -22.44 15.15
N SER A 38 -16.91 -22.82 14.62
CA SER A 38 -17.61 -24.02 15.07
C SER A 38 -16.82 -25.32 14.81
N SER A 39 -15.87 -25.31 13.87
CA SER A 39 -15.03 -26.45 13.50
C SER A 39 -13.76 -26.58 14.35
N GLY A 40 -13.39 -25.55 15.07
CA GLY A 40 -12.20 -25.57 15.93
C GLY A 40 -11.48 -24.22 16.01
N VAL A 41 -10.24 -24.28 16.51
CA VAL A 41 -9.36 -23.13 16.70
C VAL A 41 -8.09 -23.33 15.88
N THR A 42 -7.73 -22.35 15.08
CA THR A 42 -6.56 -22.42 14.18
C THR A 42 -5.73 -21.14 14.26
N ASN A 43 -4.42 -21.27 14.33
CA ASN A 43 -3.50 -20.14 14.20
C ASN A 43 -3.37 -19.76 12.72
N ILE A 44 -3.81 -18.55 12.36
CA ILE A 44 -3.75 -18.05 10.97
C ILE A 44 -2.45 -17.32 10.65
N THR A 45 -1.63 -17.03 11.64
CA THR A 45 -0.31 -16.38 11.48
C THR A 45 0.84 -17.36 11.58
N ALA A 46 0.55 -18.67 11.65
CA ALA A 46 1.58 -19.68 11.68
C ALA A 46 2.48 -19.59 10.43
N GLY A 47 3.77 -19.35 10.65
CA GLY A 47 4.76 -19.17 9.58
C GLY A 47 4.91 -17.75 9.03
N LEU A 48 4.08 -16.78 9.45
CA LEU A 48 4.26 -15.35 9.12
C LEU A 48 5.25 -14.67 10.05
N PHE A 49 5.19 -15.01 11.32
CA PHE A 49 6.02 -14.44 12.37
C PHE A 49 6.75 -15.53 13.11
N THR A 50 7.95 -15.24 13.55
CA THR A 50 8.58 -15.97 14.65
C THR A 50 7.90 -15.58 15.97
N LEU A 51 8.06 -16.41 16.99
CA LEU A 51 7.52 -16.11 18.32
C LEU A 51 8.04 -14.78 18.86
N ASP A 52 9.32 -14.50 18.65
CA ASP A 52 9.97 -13.28 19.12
C ASP A 52 9.43 -12.04 18.41
N GLU A 53 9.24 -12.10 17.07
CA GLU A 53 8.63 -11.00 16.30
C GLU A 53 7.20 -10.72 16.76
N TRP A 54 6.40 -11.77 16.98
CA TRP A 54 5.04 -11.61 17.45
C TRP A 54 4.99 -10.98 18.84
N GLN A 55 5.84 -11.43 19.75
CA GLN A 55 5.90 -10.87 21.10
C GLN A 55 6.45 -9.44 21.16
N LEU A 56 7.34 -9.08 20.24
CA LEU A 56 7.81 -7.69 20.09
C LEU A 56 6.67 -6.72 19.77
N MET A 57 5.61 -7.18 19.10
CA MET A 57 4.42 -6.37 18.83
C MET A 57 3.53 -6.19 20.04
N LYS A 58 3.79 -6.88 21.16
CA LYS A 58 2.98 -6.84 22.41
C LYS A 58 1.51 -7.15 22.17
N PRO A 59 1.17 -8.39 21.81
CA PRO A 59 -0.19 -8.78 21.45
C PRO A 59 -1.25 -8.49 22.49
N GLU A 60 -0.88 -8.37 23.77
CA GLU A 60 -1.75 -7.96 24.86
C GLU A 60 -2.26 -6.51 24.75
N THR A 61 -1.59 -5.68 23.96
CA THR A 61 -1.98 -4.27 23.72
C THR A 61 -2.89 -4.09 22.51
N PHE A 62 -3.13 -5.13 21.71
CA PHE A 62 -3.84 -5.03 20.46
C PHE A 62 -5.25 -4.48 20.64
N LYS A 63 -5.57 -3.52 19.78
CA LYS A 63 -6.92 -3.05 19.51
C LYS A 63 -7.19 -3.33 18.04
N ALA A 64 -8.29 -3.98 17.74
CA ALA A 64 -8.51 -4.50 16.41
C ALA A 64 -9.90 -4.16 15.85
N GLY A 65 -9.99 -4.28 14.54
CA GLY A 65 -11.22 -4.20 13.78
C GLY A 65 -11.14 -5.10 12.55
N PHE A 66 -12.27 -5.29 11.89
CA PHE A 66 -12.41 -6.16 10.74
C PHE A 66 -13.14 -5.45 9.61
N GLN A 67 -12.59 -5.52 8.39
CA GLN A 67 -13.23 -4.99 7.19
C GLN A 67 -12.80 -5.80 5.97
N ALA A 68 -13.74 -6.12 5.09
CA ALA A 68 -13.48 -6.73 3.78
C ALA A 68 -12.61 -8.02 3.84
N GLY A 69 -12.79 -8.84 4.88
CA GLY A 69 -12.03 -10.09 5.02
C GLY A 69 -10.63 -9.91 5.61
N ALA A 70 -10.29 -8.72 6.08
CA ALA A 70 -9.00 -8.44 6.69
C ALA A 70 -9.13 -8.04 8.18
N TYR A 71 -8.23 -8.55 8.98
CA TYR A 71 -8.03 -8.16 10.37
C TYR A 71 -7.06 -6.99 10.42
N TYR A 72 -7.49 -5.90 11.00
CA TYR A 72 -6.69 -4.71 11.26
C TYR A 72 -6.43 -4.62 12.74
N ALA A 73 -5.20 -4.48 13.13
CA ALA A 73 -4.86 -4.25 14.53
C ALA A 73 -3.80 -3.16 14.67
N MET A 74 -3.89 -2.44 15.76
CA MET A 74 -2.83 -1.56 16.20
C MET A 74 -2.14 -2.18 17.41
N HIS A 75 -0.84 -1.96 17.49
CA HIS A 75 -0.01 -2.39 18.59
C HIS A 75 0.81 -1.24 19.17
N ASP A 76 1.12 -1.34 20.44
CA ASP A 76 1.91 -0.35 21.15
C ASP A 76 3.34 -0.86 21.31
N THR A 77 4.19 -0.61 20.30
CA THR A 77 5.62 -0.89 20.40
C THR A 77 6.38 0.40 20.67
N ALA A 78 6.91 0.47 21.84
CA ALA A 78 7.83 1.39 22.50
C ALA A 78 7.72 2.88 22.18
N ASP A 79 7.64 3.35 20.93
CA ASP A 79 7.67 4.80 20.64
C ASP A 79 6.64 5.25 19.60
N GLN A 80 6.01 4.33 18.87
CA GLN A 80 4.99 4.66 17.87
C GLN A 80 4.00 3.49 17.69
N PRO A 81 2.75 3.66 18.12
CA PRO A 81 1.70 2.69 17.78
C PRO A 81 1.59 2.56 16.27
N ARG A 82 1.77 1.35 15.76
CA ARG A 82 1.64 1.00 14.35
C ARG A 82 0.37 0.19 14.15
N MET A 83 -0.22 0.33 13.00
CA MET A 83 -1.33 -0.50 12.57
C MET A 83 -0.83 -1.53 11.55
N PHE A 84 -1.31 -2.74 11.63
CA PHE A 84 -1.07 -3.77 10.63
C PHE A 84 -2.37 -4.41 10.16
N MET A 85 -2.30 -5.05 9.01
CA MET A 85 -3.42 -5.77 8.40
C MET A 85 -2.97 -7.17 7.99
N ILE A 86 -3.83 -8.15 8.26
CA ILE A 86 -3.68 -9.54 7.80
C ILE A 86 -4.96 -9.97 7.12
N HIS A 87 -4.87 -10.44 5.89
CA HIS A 87 -5.99 -11.07 5.20
C HIS A 87 -6.29 -12.44 5.80
N THR A 88 -7.55 -12.72 6.12
CA THR A 88 -7.92 -14.00 6.78
C THR A 88 -8.00 -15.18 5.83
N LYS A 89 -8.12 -14.95 4.53
CA LYS A 89 -8.17 -15.99 3.50
C LYS A 89 -6.83 -16.25 2.82
N GLU A 90 -6.00 -15.22 2.76
CA GLU A 90 -4.67 -15.23 2.14
C GLU A 90 -3.69 -14.71 3.19
N SER A 91 -3.48 -15.51 4.23
CA SER A 91 -2.66 -15.14 5.39
C SER A 91 -1.17 -15.40 5.17
N ASP A 92 -0.68 -15.14 3.98
CA ASP A 92 0.73 -15.29 3.60
C ASP A 92 1.52 -13.97 3.59
N SER A 93 0.85 -12.87 3.94
CA SER A 93 1.46 -11.55 3.98
C SER A 93 0.85 -10.64 5.07
N VAL A 94 1.67 -9.72 5.56
CA VAL A 94 1.28 -8.69 6.50
C VAL A 94 1.55 -7.33 5.88
N LEU A 95 0.58 -6.43 5.95
CA LEU A 95 0.77 -5.03 5.60
C LEU A 95 0.86 -4.19 6.87
N GLU A 96 1.94 -3.46 7.02
CA GLU A 96 2.11 -2.49 8.09
C GLU A 96 1.80 -1.09 7.60
N TYR A 97 1.09 -0.33 8.42
CA TYR A 97 0.76 1.07 8.18
C TYR A 97 1.49 1.96 9.17
N ASN A 98 2.14 2.97 8.67
CA ASN A 98 2.85 3.97 9.48
C ASN A 98 1.90 5.02 10.08
N GLU A 99 0.62 4.64 10.27
CA GLU A 99 -0.40 5.50 10.86
C GLU A 99 -0.51 5.27 12.36
N GLN A 100 -0.49 6.37 13.10
CA GLN A 100 -0.82 6.38 14.51
C GLN A 100 -2.33 6.59 14.66
N VAL A 101 -3.03 5.57 15.13
CA VAL A 101 -4.44 5.64 15.47
C VAL A 101 -4.64 5.26 16.93
N ASP A 102 -5.63 5.85 17.59
CA ASP A 102 -5.87 5.60 19.01
C ASP A 102 -6.84 4.44 19.23
N THR A 103 -7.72 4.22 18.27
CA THR A 103 -8.75 3.17 18.34
C THR A 103 -9.20 2.73 16.94
N LEU A 104 -9.63 1.48 16.88
CA LEU A 104 -10.27 0.86 15.72
C LEU A 104 -11.67 0.41 16.13
N TYR A 105 -12.63 0.59 15.23
CA TYR A 105 -14.00 0.15 15.43
C TYR A 105 -14.60 -0.35 14.12
N SER A 106 -15.01 -1.60 14.11
CA SER A 106 -15.77 -2.17 12.99
C SER A 106 -17.25 -1.92 13.23
N ASN A 107 -17.87 -1.18 12.33
CA ASN A 107 -19.29 -0.90 12.42
C ASN A 107 -20.09 -2.06 11.79
N PRO A 108 -20.89 -2.79 12.57
CA PRO A 108 -21.65 -3.92 12.05
C PRO A 108 -22.80 -3.51 11.11
N TRP A 109 -23.21 -2.24 11.11
CA TRP A 109 -24.32 -1.75 10.30
C TRP A 109 -23.93 -1.46 8.86
N ASP A 110 -22.73 -0.92 8.63
CA ASP A 110 -22.24 -0.59 7.29
C ASP A 110 -21.03 -1.44 6.86
N GLY A 111 -20.57 -2.34 7.74
CA GLY A 111 -19.43 -3.23 7.47
C GLY A 111 -18.08 -2.51 7.32
N ARG A 112 -18.00 -1.23 7.71
CA ARG A 112 -16.81 -0.42 7.54
C ARG A 112 -16.00 -0.29 8.82
N LEU A 113 -14.70 -0.13 8.62
CA LEU A 113 -13.76 0.18 9.70
C LEU A 113 -13.70 1.69 9.91
N TYR A 114 -13.76 2.09 11.16
CA TYR A 114 -13.56 3.46 11.62
C TYR A 114 -12.30 3.54 12.46
N VAL A 115 -11.56 4.61 12.27
CA VAL A 115 -10.35 4.93 13.00
C VAL A 115 -10.54 6.19 13.81
N GLY A 116 -10.15 6.16 15.07
CA GLY A 116 -10.10 7.33 15.93
C GLY A 116 -8.68 7.81 16.08
N LYS A 117 -8.47 9.12 15.89
CA LYS A 117 -7.18 9.79 16.08
C LYS A 117 -7.41 11.15 16.77
N GLY A 118 -6.97 11.28 18.00
CA GLY A 118 -7.28 12.46 18.82
C GLY A 118 -8.79 12.65 18.96
N ASN A 119 -9.29 13.80 18.55
CA ASN A 119 -10.72 14.16 18.62
C ASN A 119 -11.51 13.85 17.32
N LYS A 120 -10.90 13.11 16.38
CA LYS A 120 -11.53 12.84 15.08
C LYS A 120 -11.80 11.35 14.93
N ILE A 121 -12.96 11.05 14.34
CA ILE A 121 -13.30 9.71 13.87
C ILE A 121 -13.45 9.80 12.36
N SER A 122 -12.75 8.93 11.66
CA SER A 122 -12.75 8.86 10.19
C SER A 122 -13.10 7.44 9.75
N LYS A 123 -13.73 7.33 8.60
CA LYS A 123 -13.87 6.03 7.93
C LYS A 123 -12.52 5.65 7.34
N TRP A 124 -12.16 4.38 7.49
CA TRP A 124 -10.97 3.83 6.88
C TRP A 124 -11.21 3.56 5.40
N ASP A 125 -10.21 3.85 4.56
CA ASP A 125 -10.19 3.49 3.14
C ASP A 125 -11.42 3.99 2.35
N THR A 126 -11.72 5.29 2.46
CA THR A 126 -12.87 5.90 1.77
C THR A 126 -12.49 7.02 0.80
N ASP A 127 -11.25 7.49 0.81
CA ASP A 127 -10.80 8.58 -0.04
C ASP A 127 -9.78 8.08 -1.06
N ASP A 128 -10.24 7.89 -2.30
CA ASP A 128 -9.39 7.47 -3.41
C ASP A 128 -8.34 8.51 -3.80
N ALA A 129 -8.52 9.78 -3.37
CA ALA A 129 -7.60 10.87 -3.69
C ALA A 129 -6.33 10.87 -2.82
N LYS A 130 -6.38 10.24 -1.65
CA LYS A 130 -5.25 10.17 -0.71
C LYS A 130 -4.83 8.72 -0.50
N ARG A 131 -3.95 8.25 -1.33
CA ARG A 131 -3.39 6.91 -1.21
C ARG A 131 -2.12 6.92 -0.37
N TYR A 132 -2.00 5.93 0.49
CA TYR A 132 -0.75 5.67 1.20
C TYR A 132 0.32 5.16 0.24
N THR A 133 1.55 5.53 0.53
CA THR A 133 2.70 4.96 -0.18
C THR A 133 2.94 3.55 0.35
N LEU A 134 2.79 2.56 -0.52
CA LEU A 134 3.22 1.19 -0.26
C LEU A 134 4.74 1.12 -0.38
N SER A 135 5.41 0.58 0.61
CA SER A 135 6.81 0.15 0.51
C SER A 135 6.86 -1.35 0.74
N TRP A 136 7.43 -2.06 -0.20
CA TRP A 136 7.57 -3.51 -0.13
C TRP A 136 8.99 -3.91 -0.51
N THR A 137 9.56 -4.83 0.27
CA THR A 137 10.87 -5.42 0.00
C THR A 137 10.70 -6.93 -0.08
N SER A 138 11.21 -7.54 -1.14
CA SER A 138 11.18 -8.99 -1.29
C SER A 138 12.06 -9.68 -0.24
N LYS A 139 11.83 -10.97 -0.06
CA LYS A 139 12.84 -11.80 0.56
C LYS A 139 14.15 -11.73 -0.23
N GLU A 140 15.24 -12.08 0.42
CA GLU A 140 16.53 -12.28 -0.26
C GLU A 140 16.50 -13.57 -1.09
N TYR A 141 16.79 -13.44 -2.38
CA TYR A 141 16.93 -14.57 -3.30
C TYR A 141 18.39 -14.95 -3.37
N GLN A 142 18.69 -16.15 -2.89
CA GLN A 142 20.05 -16.73 -2.98
C GLN A 142 20.13 -17.65 -4.19
N PHE A 143 21.07 -17.36 -5.06
CA PHE A 143 21.37 -18.15 -6.24
C PHE A 143 22.55 -19.08 -5.99
N GLY A 144 22.54 -20.30 -6.54
CA GLY A 144 23.64 -21.27 -6.37
C GLY A 144 24.97 -20.84 -7.01
N ARG A 145 24.96 -19.74 -7.75
CA ARG A 145 26.16 -19.10 -8.34
C ARG A 145 25.91 -17.60 -8.47
N ALA A 146 27.00 -16.85 -8.49
CA ALA A 146 26.91 -15.42 -8.75
C ALA A 146 26.40 -15.16 -10.18
N ILE A 147 25.25 -14.47 -10.28
CA ILE A 147 24.61 -14.06 -11.53
C ILE A 147 24.60 -12.53 -11.63
N ASN A 148 24.24 -12.02 -12.80
CA ASN A 148 23.99 -10.61 -13.00
C ASN A 148 22.54 -10.42 -13.42
N LEU A 149 21.76 -9.71 -12.62
CA LEU A 149 20.43 -9.23 -13.02
C LEU A 149 20.62 -7.96 -13.84
N SER A 150 20.38 -8.03 -15.14
CA SER A 150 20.61 -6.91 -16.07
C SER A 150 19.33 -6.25 -16.60
N ALA A 151 18.17 -6.82 -16.30
CA ALA A 151 16.89 -6.30 -16.75
C ALA A 151 15.81 -6.49 -15.66
N ALA A 152 14.91 -5.54 -15.56
CA ALA A 152 13.72 -5.63 -14.72
C ALA A 152 12.50 -5.05 -15.43
N GLN A 153 11.34 -5.42 -14.91
CA GLN A 153 10.05 -4.92 -15.34
C GLN A 153 9.12 -4.85 -14.14
N VAL A 154 8.35 -3.78 -14.08
CA VAL A 154 7.29 -3.60 -13.08
C VAL A 154 5.96 -3.53 -13.82
N GLN A 155 5.00 -4.35 -13.39
CA GLN A 155 3.63 -4.25 -13.86
C GLN A 155 2.77 -3.64 -12.77
N ALA A 156 2.20 -2.49 -13.07
CA ALA A 156 1.35 -1.73 -12.16
C ALA A 156 0.16 -1.16 -12.93
N ARG A 157 -0.81 -0.63 -12.20
CA ARG A 157 -1.96 0.06 -12.79
C ARG A 157 -1.55 1.49 -13.18
N TRP A 158 -0.93 1.65 -14.33
CA TRP A 158 -0.43 2.94 -14.83
C TRP A 158 -1.52 3.93 -15.25
N ASP A 159 -2.72 3.42 -15.54
CA ASP A 159 -3.94 4.18 -15.83
C ASP A 159 -4.67 4.64 -14.56
N ASP A 160 -4.26 4.13 -13.43
CA ASP A 160 -4.82 4.47 -12.13
C ASP A 160 -4.19 5.77 -11.61
N VAL A 161 -4.53 6.83 -12.27
CA VAL A 161 -4.27 8.21 -11.86
C VAL A 161 -5.27 8.58 -10.76
N GLY A 162 -5.14 7.94 -9.60
CA GLY A 162 -6.02 8.15 -8.48
C GLY A 162 -6.20 9.63 -8.18
N GLY A 163 -7.42 10.11 -8.46
CA GLY A 163 -7.86 11.46 -8.13
C GLY A 163 -7.00 12.56 -8.73
N TYR A 164 -6.88 12.62 -10.07
CA TYR A 164 -6.56 13.90 -10.70
C TYR A 164 -7.67 14.86 -10.32
N ASP A 165 -7.34 15.85 -9.55
CA ASP A 165 -8.19 17.00 -9.42
C ASP A 165 -8.16 17.74 -10.78
N THR A 166 -9.08 17.37 -11.67
CA THR A 166 -9.23 18.01 -12.96
C THR A 166 -9.78 19.41 -12.83
N SER A 167 -10.19 19.84 -11.63
CA SER A 167 -10.87 21.11 -11.38
C SER A 167 -10.04 22.30 -11.90
N ILE A 168 -8.71 22.26 -11.75
CA ILE A 168 -7.83 23.32 -12.24
C ILE A 168 -7.68 23.26 -13.78
N GLN A 169 -7.67 22.05 -14.34
CA GLN A 169 -7.63 21.87 -15.80
C GLN A 169 -8.94 22.29 -16.43
N ASP A 170 -10.06 21.92 -15.81
CA ASP A 170 -11.40 22.30 -16.26
C ASP A 170 -11.60 23.81 -16.13
N ALA A 171 -11.15 24.42 -15.04
CA ALA A 171 -11.15 25.87 -14.85
C ALA A 171 -10.28 26.58 -15.91
N ASN A 172 -9.08 26.09 -16.16
CA ASN A 172 -8.19 26.64 -17.20
C ASN A 172 -8.78 26.44 -18.61
N ALA A 173 -9.41 25.30 -18.87
CA ALA A 173 -10.09 25.04 -20.14
C ALA A 173 -11.29 25.97 -20.34
N ALA A 174 -12.06 26.22 -19.28
CA ALA A 174 -13.17 27.18 -19.31
C ALA A 174 -12.67 28.62 -19.56
N LEU A 175 -11.60 29.03 -18.88
CA LEU A 175 -10.97 30.35 -19.11
C LEU A 175 -10.46 30.50 -20.56
N LEU A 176 -9.82 29.46 -21.10
CA LEU A 176 -9.33 29.46 -22.47
C LEU A 176 -10.47 29.44 -23.50
N ALA A 177 -11.59 28.78 -23.19
CA ALA A 177 -12.78 28.78 -24.02
C ALA A 177 -13.44 30.16 -24.04
N ASP A 178 -13.48 30.83 -22.90
CA ASP A 178 -14.02 32.17 -22.74
C ASP A 178 -13.17 33.20 -23.54
N VAL A 179 -11.86 33.11 -23.45
CA VAL A 179 -10.92 33.92 -24.22
C VAL A 179 -11.05 33.65 -25.75
N ARG A 180 -11.34 32.42 -26.16
CA ARG A 180 -11.57 32.06 -27.56
C ARG A 180 -12.94 32.53 -28.10
N ASN A 181 -13.94 32.59 -27.20
CA ASN A 181 -15.28 33.05 -27.57
C ASN A 181 -15.42 34.57 -27.63
N VAL A 182 -14.45 35.30 -27.10
CA VAL A 182 -14.31 36.73 -27.42
C VAL A 182 -13.78 36.83 -28.85
N ASN A 183 -14.67 36.72 -29.84
CA ASN A 183 -14.42 37.01 -31.23
C ASN A 183 -14.14 38.52 -31.39
N GLY A 184 -13.08 38.99 -30.75
CA GLY A 184 -12.58 40.33 -30.99
C GLY A 184 -11.82 40.32 -32.27
N GLU A 185 -12.31 41.01 -33.28
CA GLU A 185 -11.47 41.42 -34.43
C GLU A 185 -10.22 42.09 -33.85
N ILE A 186 -9.06 41.79 -34.43
CA ILE A 186 -7.80 42.43 -34.06
C ILE A 186 -8.01 43.94 -34.24
N GLY A 187 -8.04 44.70 -33.15
CA GLY A 187 -8.28 46.14 -33.16
C GLY A 187 -9.45 46.63 -32.28
N THR A 188 -10.24 45.74 -31.70
CA THR A 188 -11.36 46.12 -30.81
C THR A 188 -10.99 46.18 -29.32
N PHE A 189 -9.76 45.81 -28.97
CA PHE A 189 -9.29 45.93 -27.58
C PHE A 189 -8.72 47.33 -27.33
N GLU A 190 -9.31 48.07 -26.41
CA GLU A 190 -8.70 49.27 -25.86
C GLU A 190 -7.39 48.89 -25.16
N VAL A 191 -6.27 49.34 -25.70
CA VAL A 191 -4.94 49.15 -25.10
C VAL A 191 -4.92 49.86 -23.76
N GLY A 192 -4.74 49.11 -22.68
CA GLY A 192 -4.65 49.62 -21.32
C GLY A 192 -5.82 49.22 -20.39
N VAL A 193 -6.87 48.60 -20.90
CA VAL A 193 -8.00 48.10 -20.06
C VAL A 193 -7.78 46.68 -19.59
N TYR A 194 -7.04 45.89 -20.36
CA TYR A 194 -6.69 44.52 -19.99
C TYR A 194 -5.19 44.41 -19.78
N GLU A 195 -4.79 43.91 -18.61
CA GLU A 195 -3.39 43.51 -18.39
C GLU A 195 -3.02 42.39 -19.37
N ILE A 196 -2.09 42.69 -20.30
CA ILE A 196 -1.49 41.65 -21.13
C ILE A 196 -0.75 40.69 -20.22
N ALA A 197 -1.19 39.41 -20.21
CA ALA A 197 -0.67 38.36 -19.34
C ALA A 197 -1.03 38.51 -17.87
N SER A 198 -2.20 39.09 -17.52
CA SER A 198 -2.77 38.77 -16.23
C SER A 198 -2.97 37.25 -16.21
N SER A 199 -2.28 36.61 -15.31
CA SER A 199 -2.22 35.15 -15.15
C SER A 199 -3.58 34.59 -14.77
N ALA A 200 -4.51 34.60 -15.73
CA ALA A 200 -5.82 34.00 -15.54
C ALA A 200 -5.71 32.48 -15.41
N LEU A 201 -4.65 31.89 -15.97
CA LEU A 201 -4.43 30.46 -15.87
C LEU A 201 -3.86 30.11 -14.49
N LEU A 202 -4.59 29.30 -13.78
CA LEU A 202 -4.08 28.72 -12.53
C LEU A 202 -2.90 27.80 -12.85
N PRO A 203 -1.83 27.84 -12.03
CA PRO A 203 -0.74 26.91 -12.20
C PRO A 203 -1.29 25.48 -12.06
N ILE A 204 -1.10 24.68 -13.12
CA ILE A 204 -1.43 23.26 -13.08
C ILE A 204 -0.44 22.63 -12.11
N PRO A 205 -0.90 22.02 -11.00
CA PRO A 205 0.00 21.30 -10.10
C PRO A 205 0.74 20.26 -10.94
N ASP A 206 2.02 20.08 -10.65
CA ASP A 206 2.83 19.04 -11.29
C ASP A 206 2.04 17.73 -11.30
N GLN A 207 1.57 17.33 -12.46
CA GLN A 207 0.84 16.07 -12.60
C GLN A 207 1.87 14.99 -12.35
N THR A 208 1.88 14.47 -11.15
CA THR A 208 2.74 13.34 -10.83
C THR A 208 2.28 12.17 -11.68
N VAL A 209 2.96 11.94 -12.78
CA VAL A 209 2.78 10.73 -13.59
C VAL A 209 2.88 9.54 -12.62
N PRO A 210 1.87 8.64 -12.63
CA PRO A 210 1.90 7.46 -11.77
C PRO A 210 3.25 6.79 -11.90
N SER A 211 3.90 6.56 -10.80
CA SER A 211 5.25 6.03 -10.83
C SER A 211 5.52 5.12 -9.65
N VAL A 212 6.39 4.17 -9.90
CA VAL A 212 6.92 3.23 -8.92
C VAL A 212 8.40 3.49 -8.76
N GLN A 213 8.85 3.74 -7.56
CA GLN A 213 10.27 3.74 -7.27
C GLN A 213 10.71 2.30 -7.10
N PHE A 214 11.61 1.86 -7.97
CA PHE A 214 12.21 0.53 -7.93
C PHE A 214 13.63 0.62 -7.40
N THR A 215 14.00 -0.30 -6.49
CA THR A 215 15.36 -0.40 -5.95
C THR A 215 15.83 -1.86 -6.03
N LEU A 216 17.02 -2.05 -6.59
CA LEU A 216 17.74 -3.32 -6.57
C LEU A 216 18.67 -3.33 -5.37
N ILE A 217 18.55 -4.35 -4.53
CA ILE A 217 19.41 -4.61 -3.38
C ILE A 217 20.30 -5.80 -3.70
N ARG A 218 21.60 -5.66 -3.44
CA ARG A 218 22.61 -6.69 -3.65
C ARG A 218 23.43 -6.84 -2.37
N ASN A 219 23.52 -8.06 -1.85
CA ASN A 219 24.23 -8.33 -0.59
C ASN A 219 23.78 -7.40 0.56
N GLY A 220 22.47 -7.16 0.68
CA GLY A 220 21.88 -6.30 1.69
C GLY A 220 22.05 -4.77 1.46
N LEU A 221 22.71 -4.36 0.36
CA LEU A 221 22.93 -2.93 0.06
C LEU A 221 22.16 -2.50 -1.19
N PRO A 222 21.49 -1.33 -1.17
CA PRO A 222 20.85 -0.77 -2.35
C PRO A 222 21.92 -0.33 -3.37
N VAL A 223 21.89 -0.94 -4.56
CA VAL A 223 22.89 -0.67 -5.62
C VAL A 223 22.32 0.12 -6.79
N PHE A 224 21.01 0.11 -6.96
CA PHE A 224 20.36 0.84 -8.05
C PHE A 224 18.95 1.25 -7.65
N THR A 225 18.61 2.49 -7.90
CA THR A 225 17.26 3.02 -7.69
C THR A 225 16.83 3.81 -8.91
N THR A 226 15.62 3.55 -9.39
CA THR A 226 15.06 4.27 -10.53
C THR A 226 13.55 4.47 -10.37
N LYS A 227 13.05 5.51 -11.01
CA LYS A 227 11.62 5.79 -11.14
C LYS A 227 11.11 5.12 -12.40
N VAL A 228 10.10 4.28 -12.28
CA VAL A 228 9.44 3.56 -13.36
C VAL A 228 8.05 4.14 -13.54
N ASP A 229 7.65 4.47 -14.76
CA ASP A 229 6.37 5.10 -15.11
C ASP A 229 5.58 4.31 -16.17
N SER A 230 6.06 3.14 -16.54
CA SER A 230 5.43 2.30 -17.55
C SER A 230 5.77 0.83 -17.37
N SER A 231 4.98 -0.06 -17.97
CA SER A 231 5.25 -1.51 -17.98
C SER A 231 6.41 -1.93 -18.90
N LYS A 232 7.15 -0.98 -19.46
CA LYS A 232 8.29 -1.32 -20.32
C LYS A 232 9.44 -1.89 -19.51
N PRO A 233 10.08 -2.97 -19.99
CA PRO A 233 11.31 -3.45 -19.39
C PRO A 233 12.41 -2.40 -19.40
N PHE A 234 13.16 -2.30 -18.33
CA PHE A 234 14.30 -1.39 -18.18
C PHE A 234 15.57 -2.15 -17.81
N ARG A 235 16.72 -1.52 -18.06
CA ARG A 235 18.01 -2.09 -17.78
C ARG A 235 18.42 -1.83 -16.35
N LEU A 236 19.05 -2.85 -15.74
CA LEU A 236 19.74 -2.75 -14.46
C LEU A 236 21.25 -2.61 -14.71
N PRO A 237 22.00 -2.05 -13.75
CA PRO A 237 23.47 -2.01 -13.84
C PRO A 237 24.05 -3.41 -13.93
N GLY A 238 24.86 -3.63 -14.93
CA GLY A 238 25.44 -4.95 -15.24
C GLY A 238 26.89 -5.15 -14.81
N ASP A 239 27.36 -4.33 -13.89
CA ASP A 239 28.78 -4.18 -13.55
C ASP A 239 29.30 -5.25 -12.57
N GLU A 240 28.44 -5.83 -11.73
CA GLU A 240 28.84 -6.81 -10.73
C GLU A 240 27.86 -7.97 -10.63
N LYS A 241 28.42 -9.16 -10.40
CA LYS A 241 27.66 -10.38 -10.13
C LYS A 241 27.49 -10.57 -8.62
N SER A 242 26.35 -11.08 -8.22
CA SER A 242 26.08 -11.51 -6.85
C SER A 242 25.28 -12.80 -6.83
N ASP A 243 25.34 -13.48 -5.74
CA ASP A 243 24.49 -14.64 -5.44
C ASP A 243 23.30 -14.27 -4.54
N LEU A 244 23.26 -13.03 -4.00
CA LEU A 244 22.22 -12.59 -3.11
C LEU A 244 21.59 -11.29 -3.62
N TYR A 245 20.28 -11.33 -3.89
CA TYR A 245 19.50 -10.20 -4.37
C TYR A 245 18.18 -10.04 -3.61
N ALA A 246 17.76 -8.79 -3.41
CA ALA A 246 16.39 -8.45 -3.06
C ALA A 246 15.90 -7.29 -3.92
N LEU A 247 14.58 -7.19 -4.06
CA LEU A 247 13.91 -6.16 -4.81
C LEU A 247 13.06 -5.32 -3.86
N GLN A 248 13.12 -4.02 -3.98
CA GLN A 248 12.28 -3.11 -3.20
C GLN A 248 11.51 -2.20 -4.13
N ILE A 249 10.26 -1.94 -3.79
CA ILE A 249 9.43 -0.95 -4.46
C ILE A 249 8.82 0.00 -3.45
N SER A 250 8.58 1.23 -3.91
CA SER A 250 7.75 2.21 -3.22
C SER A 250 6.79 2.83 -4.21
N SER A 251 5.48 2.81 -3.92
CA SER A 251 4.45 3.19 -4.88
C SER A 251 3.19 3.70 -4.19
N THR A 252 2.49 4.63 -4.84
CA THR A 252 1.12 5.03 -4.48
C THR A 252 0.06 4.37 -5.36
N ILE A 253 0.49 3.64 -6.39
CA ILE A 253 -0.40 2.89 -7.29
C ILE A 253 -0.26 1.39 -7.06
N PRO A 254 -1.31 0.59 -7.35
CA PRO A 254 -1.26 -0.85 -7.25
C PRO A 254 -0.19 -1.45 -8.16
N VAL A 255 0.69 -2.27 -7.60
CA VAL A 255 1.71 -3.05 -8.31
C VAL A 255 1.30 -4.50 -8.31
N PHE A 256 1.26 -5.13 -9.49
CA PHE A 256 0.82 -6.51 -9.66
C PHE A 256 1.98 -7.50 -9.69
N SER A 257 3.07 -7.14 -10.36
CA SER A 257 4.25 -8.01 -10.44
C SER A 257 5.52 -7.22 -10.66
N ILE A 258 6.61 -7.82 -10.19
CA ILE A 258 7.96 -7.36 -10.41
C ILE A 258 8.76 -8.54 -10.94
N ASN A 259 9.35 -8.38 -12.11
CA ASN A 259 10.16 -9.39 -12.74
C ASN A 259 11.59 -8.87 -12.91
N ALA A 260 12.56 -9.68 -12.56
CA ALA A 260 13.98 -9.40 -12.81
C ALA A 260 14.63 -10.60 -13.49
N ALA A 261 15.52 -10.35 -14.45
CA ALA A 261 16.14 -11.39 -15.26
C ALA A 261 17.59 -11.04 -15.60
N GLN A 262 18.33 -12.04 -16.03
CA GLN A 262 19.72 -11.85 -16.49
C GLN A 262 19.79 -11.13 -17.84
N GLY A 263 18.69 -11.09 -18.59
CA GLY A 263 18.62 -10.38 -19.87
C GLY A 263 17.22 -9.99 -20.29
N MET A 264 17.13 -9.01 -21.19
CA MET A 264 15.85 -8.54 -21.74
C MET A 264 15.08 -9.63 -22.50
N ALA A 265 15.76 -10.62 -23.05
CA ALA A 265 15.14 -11.73 -23.75
C ALA A 265 14.35 -12.65 -22.83
N GLU A 266 14.85 -12.90 -21.62
CA GLU A 266 14.19 -13.73 -20.61
C GLU A 266 12.90 -13.08 -20.11
N LEU A 267 12.89 -11.76 -19.91
CA LEU A 267 11.69 -11.03 -19.51
C LEU A 267 10.57 -11.14 -20.53
N LYS A 268 10.91 -11.20 -21.82
CA LYS A 268 9.90 -11.34 -22.89
C LYS A 268 9.33 -12.76 -22.94
N GLN A 269 10.10 -13.78 -22.56
CA GLN A 269 9.63 -15.17 -22.52
C GLN A 269 8.71 -15.45 -21.32
N ALA A 270 8.88 -14.74 -20.22
CA ALA A 270 8.05 -14.88 -19.02
C ALA A 270 6.63 -14.26 -19.18
N GLN A 271 6.33 -13.63 -20.32
CA GLN A 271 5.05 -12.98 -20.61
C GLN A 271 4.10 -13.84 -21.48
N VAL A 272 4.47 -15.08 -21.82
CA VAL A 272 3.66 -15.99 -22.65
C VAL A 272 2.84 -16.97 -21.81
#